data_d55d2a59b071a0dde0979aa4c84f2690
#
_entry.id   d55d2a59b071a0dde0979aa4c84f2690
#
_cell.length_a   1.000
_cell.length_b   1.000
_cell.length_c   1.000
_cell.angle_alpha   90.00
_cell.angle_beta   90.00
_cell.angle_gamma   90.00
#
_symmetry.space_group_name_H-M   'P 1'
#
loop_
_entity.id
_entity.type
_entity.pdbx_description
1 polymer ?
#
loop_
_entity_poly.entity_id
_entity_poly.type
_entity_poly.pdbx_seq_one_letter_code
_entity_poly.pdbx_strand_id
1 'polypeptide(L)'
;NDPGVNALYAKLIETVNEKTNIGFETSYTTEQELSEKIYIIPPKRVRYLSEIAENNRAYDHWAKKQSDIAQKLYGIKKTIQTIEESGAADTDRIIKDLDETYSKLSLDFDPKLQMLIDEWDDVKAAYADDIYTYLVRNREIKVETKTTSLSHQKISKVSLPKYQAWGDILQWNLQENVPGKFPYAAGIYPFKRQGEDPTRMFAGEGGPERTNKRFHYLSSSMPAKRLSTAFDSVTLYGNDPDHRPDIYGKIGNAGVSICCLDDAKKLYSGFDLAHKMTSVSMTINGPAPMLLGYFMNAAIDQQCEIYIKENGLEQEVENKIKVYFKARNTEQPKYNGELPKGNDGLGLMLLGLTGDKVLSADVYAKIKAETLTQVRGTVQADI
;
A
#
# COMPACT_ATOMS: atom_id res chain seq x y z
N ASN A 1 -4.49 3.11 -24.05
CA ASN A 1 -5.43 3.72 -25.02
C ASN A 1 -6.47 2.67 -25.45
N ASP A 2 -7.49 2.48 -24.63
CA ASP A 2 -8.63 1.60 -24.98
C ASP A 2 -9.71 2.46 -25.67
N PRO A 3 -10.16 2.09 -26.88
CA PRO A 3 -11.17 2.86 -27.62
C PRO A 3 -12.49 3.03 -26.85
N GLY A 4 -12.91 2.00 -26.11
CA GLY A 4 -14.13 2.05 -25.30
C GLY A 4 -14.04 3.06 -24.15
N VAL A 5 -12.86 3.15 -23.48
CA VAL A 5 -12.61 4.14 -22.43
C VAL A 5 -12.57 5.55 -23.01
N ASN A 6 -11.97 5.73 -24.18
CA ASN A 6 -11.92 7.01 -24.86
C ASN A 6 -13.33 7.47 -25.30
N ALA A 7 -14.15 6.56 -25.83
CA ALA A 7 -15.54 6.83 -26.19
C ALA A 7 -16.40 7.18 -24.96
N LEU A 8 -16.21 6.46 -23.85
CA LEU A 8 -16.87 6.79 -22.59
C LEU A 8 -16.50 8.19 -22.08
N TYR A 9 -15.21 8.55 -22.16
CA TYR A 9 -14.74 9.88 -21.79
C TYR A 9 -15.35 10.96 -22.70
N ALA A 10 -15.35 10.75 -24.02
CA ALA A 10 -15.96 11.68 -24.97
C ALA A 10 -17.45 11.88 -24.68
N LYS A 11 -18.18 10.78 -24.38
CA LYS A 11 -19.61 10.84 -24.01
C LYS A 11 -19.85 11.56 -22.69
N LEU A 12 -18.96 11.39 -21.73
CA LEU A 12 -19.00 12.13 -20.46
C LEU A 12 -18.89 13.65 -20.70
N ILE A 13 -17.89 14.06 -21.49
CA ILE A 13 -17.68 15.48 -21.84
C ILE A 13 -18.87 16.06 -22.58
N GLU A 14 -19.41 15.33 -23.56
CA GLU A 14 -20.62 15.72 -24.29
C GLU A 14 -21.81 15.93 -23.31
N THR A 15 -22.05 14.96 -22.44
CA THR A 15 -23.16 15.02 -21.47
C THR A 15 -22.98 16.17 -20.46
N VAL A 16 -21.75 16.43 -20.01
CA VAL A 16 -21.47 17.57 -19.13
C VAL A 16 -21.76 18.90 -19.85
N ASN A 17 -21.29 19.03 -21.09
CA ASN A 17 -21.56 20.24 -21.89
C ASN A 17 -23.03 20.47 -22.12
N GLU A 18 -23.79 19.43 -22.45
CA GLU A 18 -25.25 19.53 -22.62
C GLU A 18 -25.97 20.00 -21.35
N LYS A 19 -25.53 19.49 -20.18
CA LYS A 19 -26.17 19.80 -18.90
C LYS A 19 -25.76 21.13 -18.29
N THR A 20 -24.54 21.59 -18.55
CA THR A 20 -23.93 22.73 -17.84
C THR A 20 -23.56 23.91 -18.71
N ASN A 21 -23.60 23.77 -20.05
CA ASN A 21 -23.14 24.75 -21.03
C ASN A 21 -21.71 25.27 -20.81
N ILE A 22 -20.80 24.44 -20.25
CA ILE A 22 -19.42 24.84 -19.93
C ILE A 22 -18.55 24.88 -21.18
N GLY A 23 -18.79 24.03 -22.19
CA GLY A 23 -18.02 23.97 -23.43
C GLY A 23 -16.63 23.35 -23.30
N PHE A 24 -16.52 22.21 -22.61
CA PHE A 24 -15.28 21.44 -22.59
C PHE A 24 -14.98 20.83 -23.95
N GLU A 25 -13.72 20.90 -24.35
CA GLU A 25 -13.23 20.28 -25.61
C GLU A 25 -12.56 18.93 -25.31
N THR A 26 -12.73 17.98 -26.24
CA THR A 26 -12.04 16.69 -26.20
C THR A 26 -11.58 16.32 -27.62
N SER A 27 -10.41 15.70 -27.72
CA SER A 27 -9.87 15.14 -28.97
C SER A 27 -10.42 13.74 -29.27
N TYR A 28 -11.16 13.13 -28.33
CA TYR A 28 -11.74 11.80 -28.53
C TYR A 28 -13.16 11.93 -29.12
N THR A 29 -13.54 10.91 -29.89
CA THR A 29 -14.89 10.83 -30.50
C THR A 29 -15.74 9.81 -29.77
N THR A 30 -17.08 9.95 -29.87
CA THR A 30 -18.05 8.98 -29.36
C THR A 30 -18.23 7.77 -30.29
N GLU A 31 -17.65 7.80 -31.49
CA GLU A 31 -17.69 6.66 -32.41
C GLU A 31 -16.87 5.50 -31.82
N GLN A 32 -17.53 4.37 -31.64
CA GLN A 32 -16.90 3.17 -31.12
C GLN A 32 -16.25 2.39 -32.25
N GLU A 33 -14.92 2.36 -32.30
CA GLU A 33 -14.25 1.18 -32.80
C GLU A 33 -14.45 0.05 -31.79
N LEU A 34 -14.80 -1.15 -32.25
CA LEU A 34 -14.92 -2.33 -31.38
C LEU A 34 -13.57 -2.55 -30.68
N SER A 35 -13.55 -2.36 -29.38
CA SER A 35 -12.38 -2.69 -28.56
C SER A 35 -12.08 -4.19 -28.73
N GLU A 36 -10.85 -4.53 -29.13
CA GLU A 36 -10.39 -5.91 -29.04
C GLU A 36 -10.47 -6.34 -27.58
N LYS A 37 -11.16 -7.45 -27.32
CA LYS A 37 -11.25 -8.03 -25.98
C LYS A 37 -9.86 -8.42 -25.51
N ILE A 38 -9.21 -7.58 -24.71
CA ILE A 38 -7.99 -7.95 -24.01
C ILE A 38 -8.41 -8.80 -22.81
N TYR A 39 -8.21 -10.10 -22.90
CA TYR A 39 -8.44 -10.98 -21.77
C TYR A 39 -7.29 -10.85 -20.77
N ILE A 40 -7.57 -10.40 -19.57
CA ILE A 40 -6.61 -10.43 -18.45
C ILE A 40 -6.14 -11.87 -18.21
N ILE A 41 -7.07 -12.82 -18.34
CA ILE A 41 -6.79 -14.26 -18.29
C ILE A 41 -6.97 -14.81 -19.71
N PRO A 42 -5.91 -15.36 -20.33
CA PRO A 42 -6.01 -15.95 -21.65
C PRO A 42 -7.12 -17.01 -21.72
N PRO A 43 -7.90 -17.10 -22.82
CA PRO A 43 -8.99 -18.07 -22.95
C PRO A 43 -8.56 -19.54 -22.76
N LYS A 44 -7.29 -19.85 -22.98
CA LYS A 44 -6.70 -21.17 -22.74
C LYS A 44 -6.59 -21.53 -21.26
N ARG A 45 -6.69 -20.54 -20.37
CA ARG A 45 -6.55 -20.71 -18.92
C ARG A 45 -7.86 -20.52 -18.16
N VAL A 46 -8.95 -21.08 -18.70
CA VAL A 46 -10.29 -21.04 -18.06
C VAL A 46 -10.31 -21.65 -16.65
N ARG A 47 -9.35 -22.53 -16.35
CA ARG A 47 -9.20 -23.20 -15.04
C ARG A 47 -8.11 -22.61 -14.17
N TYR A 48 -7.68 -21.37 -14.37
CA TYR A 48 -6.52 -20.80 -13.69
C TYR A 48 -6.61 -20.87 -12.15
N LEU A 49 -7.81 -20.73 -11.56
CA LEU A 49 -8.00 -20.89 -10.11
C LEU A 49 -7.76 -22.34 -9.66
N SER A 50 -8.23 -23.33 -10.44
CA SER A 50 -7.93 -24.74 -10.18
C SER A 50 -6.44 -25.02 -10.31
N GLU A 51 -5.79 -24.46 -11.33
CA GLU A 51 -4.34 -24.59 -11.54
C GLU A 51 -3.54 -24.02 -10.35
N ILE A 52 -3.95 -22.86 -9.82
CA ILE A 52 -3.33 -22.29 -8.62
C ILE A 52 -3.51 -23.22 -7.42
N ALA A 53 -4.72 -23.72 -7.18
CA ALA A 53 -5.02 -24.63 -6.08
C ALA A 53 -4.25 -25.96 -6.19
N GLU A 54 -4.21 -26.56 -7.40
CA GLU A 54 -3.48 -27.79 -7.68
C GLU A 54 -1.98 -27.61 -7.49
N ASN A 55 -1.41 -26.49 -7.95
CA ASN A 55 0.00 -26.16 -7.79
C ASN A 55 0.36 -25.98 -6.31
N ASN A 56 -0.49 -25.29 -5.54
CA ASN A 56 -0.27 -25.11 -4.11
C ASN A 56 -0.29 -26.43 -3.36
N ARG A 57 -1.27 -27.31 -3.63
CA ARG A 57 -1.34 -28.65 -3.03
C ARG A 57 -0.15 -29.53 -3.41
N ALA A 58 0.30 -29.42 -4.66
CA ALA A 58 1.48 -30.15 -5.13
C ALA A 58 2.73 -29.68 -4.40
N TYR A 59 2.86 -28.36 -4.18
CA TYR A 59 3.96 -27.79 -3.38
C TYR A 59 3.92 -28.29 -1.92
N ASP A 60 2.78 -28.25 -1.28
CA ASP A 60 2.62 -28.71 0.12
C ASP A 60 2.99 -30.20 0.25
N HIS A 61 2.54 -31.01 -0.71
CA HIS A 61 2.87 -32.44 -0.74
C HIS A 61 4.38 -32.68 -0.95
N TRP A 62 4.99 -31.92 -1.87
CA TRP A 62 6.44 -31.97 -2.10
C TRP A 62 7.23 -31.53 -0.86
N ALA A 63 6.85 -30.40 -0.23
CA ALA A 63 7.50 -29.89 0.97
C ALA A 63 7.45 -30.91 2.11
N LYS A 64 6.27 -31.51 2.33
CA LYS A 64 6.12 -32.57 3.34
C LYS A 64 6.96 -33.80 3.01
N LYS A 65 6.95 -34.27 1.76
CA LYS A 65 7.77 -35.43 1.32
C LYS A 65 9.26 -35.16 1.57
N GLN A 66 9.77 -33.99 1.21
CA GLN A 66 11.18 -33.62 1.40
C GLN A 66 11.53 -33.53 2.89
N SER A 67 10.65 -32.96 3.71
CA SER A 67 10.82 -32.91 5.16
C SER A 67 10.86 -34.31 5.80
N ASP A 68 10.00 -35.21 5.36
CA ASP A 68 9.98 -36.61 5.84
C ASP A 68 11.27 -37.35 5.46
N ILE A 69 11.82 -37.11 4.26
CA ILE A 69 13.10 -37.68 3.81
C ILE A 69 14.24 -37.11 4.68
N ALA A 70 14.30 -35.77 4.85
CA ALA A 70 15.31 -35.14 5.69
C ALA A 70 15.28 -35.64 7.14
N GLN A 71 14.08 -35.88 7.68
CA GLN A 71 13.94 -36.45 9.03
C GLN A 71 14.54 -37.86 9.15
N LYS A 72 14.35 -38.68 8.12
CA LYS A 72 14.96 -40.02 8.07
C LYS A 72 16.49 -39.95 7.95
N LEU A 73 17.00 -39.07 7.08
CA LEU A 73 18.44 -38.85 6.93
C LEU A 73 19.07 -38.35 8.23
N TYR A 74 18.40 -37.41 8.94
CA TYR A 74 18.82 -36.95 10.25
C TYR A 74 18.87 -38.08 11.27
N GLY A 75 17.82 -38.93 11.32
CA GLY A 75 17.74 -40.07 12.22
C GLY A 75 18.89 -41.06 12.00
N ILE A 76 19.18 -41.38 10.72
CA ILE A 76 20.29 -42.27 10.37
C ILE A 76 21.64 -41.68 10.81
N LYS A 77 21.88 -40.40 10.48
CA LYS A 77 23.13 -39.72 10.84
C LYS A 77 23.33 -39.64 12.35
N LYS A 78 22.27 -39.36 13.11
CA LYS A 78 22.33 -39.33 14.58
C LYS A 78 22.53 -40.71 15.17
N THR A 79 21.95 -41.76 14.57
CA THR A 79 22.15 -43.14 15.01
C THR A 79 23.61 -43.56 14.80
N ILE A 80 24.18 -43.29 13.63
CA ILE A 80 25.62 -43.57 13.37
C ILE A 80 26.49 -42.85 14.40
N GLN A 81 26.29 -41.56 14.60
CA GLN A 81 27.06 -40.79 15.59
C GLN A 81 26.97 -41.38 17.00
N THR A 82 25.77 -41.78 17.42
CA THR A 82 25.57 -42.39 18.75
C THR A 82 26.28 -43.73 18.89
N ILE A 83 26.30 -44.54 17.83
CA ILE A 83 27.02 -45.81 17.82
C ILE A 83 28.53 -45.60 17.92
N GLU A 84 29.07 -44.64 17.15
CA GLU A 84 30.49 -44.28 17.19
C GLU A 84 30.90 -43.74 18.57
N GLU A 85 30.09 -42.88 19.17
CA GLU A 85 30.33 -42.31 20.51
C GLU A 85 30.25 -43.38 21.62
N SER A 86 29.46 -44.45 21.43
CA SER A 86 29.29 -45.51 22.42
C SER A 86 30.53 -46.42 22.56
N GLY A 87 31.42 -46.45 21.55
CA GLY A 87 32.60 -47.32 21.52
C GLY A 87 32.24 -48.81 21.54
N ALA A 88 31.03 -49.20 21.15
CA ALA A 88 30.62 -50.61 21.13
C ALA A 88 31.41 -51.41 20.09
N ALA A 89 31.79 -52.63 20.42
CA ALA A 89 32.52 -53.52 19.53
C ALA A 89 31.59 -54.08 18.43
N ASP A 90 32.13 -54.42 17.27
CA ASP A 90 31.46 -55.06 16.12
C ASP A 90 30.35 -54.20 15.45
N THR A 91 30.50 -52.88 15.47
CA THR A 91 29.50 -51.93 14.91
C THR A 91 29.73 -51.61 13.44
N ASP A 92 30.88 -51.91 12.86
CA ASP A 92 31.26 -51.55 11.48
C ASP A 92 30.23 -51.99 10.43
N ARG A 93 29.67 -53.18 10.59
CA ARG A 93 28.64 -53.69 9.68
C ARG A 93 27.33 -52.88 9.75
N ILE A 94 26.91 -52.50 10.97
CA ILE A 94 25.71 -51.75 11.20
C ILE A 94 25.88 -50.33 10.61
N ILE A 95 27.03 -49.69 10.85
CA ILE A 95 27.34 -48.38 10.28
C ILE A 95 27.33 -48.44 8.75
N LYS A 96 27.93 -49.43 8.14
CA LYS A 96 27.94 -49.61 6.70
C LYS A 96 26.52 -49.79 6.13
N ASP A 97 25.68 -50.62 6.75
CA ASP A 97 24.29 -50.82 6.31
C ASP A 97 23.46 -49.52 6.45
N LEU A 98 23.70 -48.71 7.47
CA LEU A 98 23.11 -47.38 7.66
C LEU A 98 23.59 -46.37 6.61
N ASP A 99 24.87 -46.33 6.27
CA ASP A 99 25.45 -45.47 5.23
C ASP A 99 24.90 -45.81 3.83
N GLU A 100 24.79 -47.12 3.53
CA GLU A 100 24.12 -47.53 2.28
C GLU A 100 22.68 -47.08 2.23
N THR A 101 21.96 -47.15 3.35
CA THR A 101 20.55 -46.68 3.44
C THR A 101 20.46 -45.19 3.32
N TYR A 102 21.37 -44.43 3.98
CA TYR A 102 21.50 -42.98 3.85
C TYR A 102 21.70 -42.57 2.39
N SER A 103 22.67 -43.22 1.72
CA SER A 103 23.00 -42.95 0.33
C SER A 103 21.81 -43.19 -0.62
N LYS A 104 21.05 -44.26 -0.41
CA LYS A 104 19.81 -44.53 -1.18
C LYS A 104 18.74 -43.49 -0.95
N LEU A 105 18.48 -43.08 0.28
CA LEU A 105 17.49 -42.07 0.61
C LEU A 105 17.89 -40.68 0.10
N SER A 106 19.17 -40.36 0.07
CA SER A 106 19.68 -39.09 -0.43
C SER A 106 19.41 -38.88 -1.92
N LEU A 107 19.18 -39.92 -2.70
CA LEU A 107 18.84 -39.81 -4.12
C LEU A 107 17.44 -39.17 -4.33
N ASP A 108 16.54 -39.35 -3.38
CA ASP A 108 15.19 -38.75 -3.41
C ASP A 108 15.11 -37.38 -2.73
N PHE A 109 16.18 -36.93 -2.14
CA PHE A 109 16.26 -35.62 -1.47
C PHE A 109 16.72 -34.55 -2.45
N ASP A 110 16.03 -33.40 -2.46
CA ASP A 110 16.42 -32.26 -3.31
C ASP A 110 17.69 -31.60 -2.76
N PRO A 111 18.84 -31.65 -3.49
CA PRO A 111 20.13 -31.11 -2.99
C PRO A 111 20.08 -29.62 -2.65
N LYS A 112 19.16 -28.86 -3.27
CA LYS A 112 18.99 -27.42 -3.00
C LYS A 112 18.50 -27.12 -1.58
N LEU A 113 17.88 -28.10 -0.93
CA LEU A 113 17.39 -27.97 0.43
C LEU A 113 18.45 -28.18 1.50
N GLN A 114 19.60 -28.78 1.13
CA GLN A 114 20.68 -29.01 2.07
C GLN A 114 21.21 -27.69 2.67
N MET A 115 21.31 -26.66 1.86
CA MET A 115 21.74 -25.32 2.30
C MET A 115 20.84 -24.75 3.41
N LEU A 116 19.52 -24.99 3.38
CA LEU A 116 18.61 -24.54 4.42
C LEU A 116 18.88 -25.21 5.78
N ILE A 117 19.38 -26.44 5.76
CA ILE A 117 19.75 -27.19 6.96
C ILE A 117 21.11 -26.69 7.48
N ASP A 118 22.09 -26.56 6.58
CA ASP A 118 23.45 -26.19 6.93
C ASP A 118 23.53 -24.75 7.46
N GLU A 119 22.78 -23.83 6.89
CA GLU A 119 22.73 -22.41 7.30
C GLU A 119 21.78 -22.13 8.50
N TRP A 120 21.07 -23.14 9.01
CA TRP A 120 20.03 -22.92 10.02
C TRP A 120 20.53 -22.26 11.30
N ASP A 121 21.68 -22.67 11.79
CA ASP A 121 22.28 -22.10 13.00
C ASP A 121 22.75 -20.66 12.79
N ASP A 122 23.30 -20.33 11.62
CA ASP A 122 23.69 -18.98 11.25
C ASP A 122 22.47 -18.05 11.11
N VAL A 123 21.39 -18.55 10.52
CA VAL A 123 20.12 -17.81 10.42
C VAL A 123 19.57 -17.52 11.82
N LYS A 124 19.55 -18.50 12.73
CA LYS A 124 19.10 -18.29 14.12
C LYS A 124 19.98 -17.26 14.84
N ALA A 125 21.31 -17.34 14.68
CA ALA A 125 22.25 -16.41 15.27
C ALA A 125 22.01 -14.97 14.77
N ALA A 126 21.83 -14.78 13.46
CA ALA A 126 21.58 -13.48 12.86
C ALA A 126 20.31 -12.81 13.41
N TYR A 127 19.23 -13.56 13.63
CA TYR A 127 17.99 -13.03 14.22
C TYR A 127 18.06 -12.85 15.74
N ALA A 128 18.97 -13.54 16.42
CA ALA A 128 19.20 -13.41 17.86
C ALA A 128 20.13 -12.25 18.22
N ASP A 129 20.96 -11.78 17.30
CA ASP A 129 21.85 -10.63 17.50
C ASP A 129 21.05 -9.34 17.77
N ASP A 130 21.72 -8.30 18.28
CA ASP A 130 21.06 -7.00 18.53
C ASP A 130 20.81 -6.19 17.26
N ILE A 131 21.58 -6.44 16.19
CA ILE A 131 21.47 -5.76 14.90
C ILE A 131 21.45 -6.81 13.78
N TYR A 132 20.41 -6.75 12.96
CA TYR A 132 20.31 -7.51 11.72
C TYR A 132 20.65 -6.61 10.53
N THR A 133 21.53 -7.10 9.64
CA THR A 133 21.96 -6.37 8.44
C THR A 133 21.49 -7.07 7.18
N TYR A 134 20.88 -6.34 6.24
CA TYR A 134 20.47 -6.86 4.94
C TYR A 134 20.64 -5.80 3.84
N LEU A 135 20.67 -6.25 2.58
CA LEU A 135 20.91 -5.40 1.42
C LEU A 135 19.61 -5.09 0.69
N VAL A 136 19.41 -3.82 0.34
CA VAL A 136 18.36 -3.37 -0.56
C VAL A 136 19.00 -2.55 -1.68
N ARG A 137 18.95 -3.05 -2.92
CA ARG A 137 19.56 -2.37 -4.09
C ARG A 137 21.00 -1.90 -3.81
N ASN A 138 21.86 -2.80 -3.31
CA ASN A 138 23.26 -2.55 -2.93
C ASN A 138 23.45 -1.55 -1.76
N ARG A 139 22.40 -1.19 -1.04
CA ARG A 139 22.46 -0.37 0.16
C ARG A 139 22.28 -1.25 1.38
N GLU A 140 23.23 -1.17 2.31
CA GLU A 140 23.17 -1.88 3.59
C GLU A 140 22.14 -1.22 4.51
N ILE A 141 21.21 -2.04 5.02
CA ILE A 141 20.18 -1.64 5.98
C ILE A 141 20.46 -2.38 7.28
N LYS A 142 20.65 -1.60 8.36
CA LYS A 142 20.82 -2.12 9.72
C LYS A 142 19.55 -1.88 10.52
N VAL A 143 19.04 -2.92 11.18
CA VAL A 143 17.81 -2.86 11.96
C VAL A 143 18.03 -3.50 13.33
N GLU A 144 17.58 -2.83 14.39
CA GLU A 144 17.55 -3.42 15.73
C GLU A 144 16.54 -4.57 15.77
N THR A 145 16.98 -5.73 16.25
CA THR A 145 16.18 -6.96 16.29
C THR A 145 15.25 -7.03 17.51
N LYS A 146 15.50 -6.21 18.51
CA LYS A 146 14.82 -6.24 19.81
C LYS A 146 14.06 -4.92 20.08
N THR A 147 13.01 -5.03 20.85
CA THR A 147 12.28 -3.89 21.44
C THR A 147 12.28 -4.03 22.96
N THR A 148 12.17 -2.91 23.67
CA THR A 148 12.10 -2.91 25.14
C THR A 148 10.64 -2.86 25.59
N SER A 149 10.23 -3.81 26.41
CA SER A 149 8.89 -3.84 27.00
C SER A 149 8.71 -2.76 28.08
N LEU A 150 7.47 -2.54 28.54
CA LEU A 150 7.19 -1.66 29.67
C LEU A 150 7.87 -2.11 30.97
N SER A 151 8.19 -3.40 31.10
CA SER A 151 8.97 -3.96 32.22
C SER A 151 10.48 -3.92 31.99
N HIS A 152 10.97 -3.17 30.99
CA HIS A 152 12.38 -3.03 30.60
C HIS A 152 13.06 -4.30 30.15
N GLN A 153 12.30 -5.31 29.74
CA GLN A 153 12.85 -6.54 29.15
C GLN A 153 13.00 -6.39 27.64
N LYS A 154 14.11 -6.90 27.08
CA LYS A 154 14.34 -6.98 25.65
C LYS A 154 13.52 -8.13 25.04
N ILE A 155 12.66 -7.82 24.08
CA ILE A 155 11.81 -8.77 23.36
C ILE A 155 12.24 -8.79 21.90
N SER A 156 12.53 -9.96 21.36
CA SER A 156 12.86 -10.13 19.92
C SER A 156 11.64 -9.79 19.06
N LYS A 157 11.84 -8.98 18.01
CA LYS A 157 10.81 -8.63 17.03
C LYS A 157 10.42 -9.81 16.13
N VAL A 158 11.38 -10.70 15.87
CA VAL A 158 11.21 -11.97 15.16
C VAL A 158 11.87 -13.05 16.01
N SER A 159 11.16 -14.14 16.26
CA SER A 159 11.68 -15.28 17.02
C SER A 159 11.58 -16.52 16.16
N LEU A 160 12.71 -17.22 15.99
CA LEU A 160 12.79 -18.45 15.23
C LEU A 160 12.59 -19.66 16.16
N PRO A 161 12.05 -20.78 15.65
CA PRO A 161 11.93 -22.00 16.41
C PRO A 161 13.31 -22.58 16.73
N LYS A 162 13.39 -23.37 17.81
CA LYS A 162 14.62 -24.02 18.28
C LYS A 162 14.76 -25.44 17.74
N TYR A 163 14.37 -25.67 16.49
CA TYR A 163 14.45 -26.97 15.86
C TYR A 163 15.90 -27.40 15.65
N GLN A 164 16.13 -28.72 15.82
CA GLN A 164 17.41 -29.38 15.55
C GLN A 164 17.27 -30.49 14.50
N ALA A 165 16.10 -31.12 14.44
CA ALA A 165 15.79 -32.16 13.49
C ALA A 165 15.60 -31.57 12.09
N TRP A 166 16.22 -32.18 11.09
CA TRP A 166 16.24 -31.68 9.71
C TRP A 166 14.86 -31.59 9.10
N GLY A 167 14.00 -32.55 9.43
CA GLY A 167 12.61 -32.54 8.96
C GLY A 167 11.84 -31.32 9.44
N ASP A 168 11.93 -30.99 10.73
CA ASP A 168 11.26 -29.83 11.32
C ASP A 168 11.82 -28.51 10.75
N ILE A 169 13.15 -28.42 10.60
CA ILE A 169 13.82 -27.25 10.01
C ILE A 169 13.29 -27.01 8.59
N LEU A 170 13.25 -28.06 7.76
CA LEU A 170 12.78 -27.92 6.38
C LEU A 170 11.29 -27.62 6.30
N GLN A 171 10.45 -28.31 7.07
CA GLN A 171 9.03 -28.06 7.07
C GLN A 171 8.72 -26.61 7.42
N TRP A 172 9.39 -26.07 8.43
CA TRP A 172 9.24 -24.67 8.80
C TRP A 172 9.73 -23.71 7.71
N ASN A 173 10.92 -23.95 7.14
CA ASN A 173 11.46 -23.11 6.06
C ASN A 173 10.58 -23.12 4.81
N LEU A 174 9.95 -24.25 4.47
CA LEU A 174 9.17 -24.42 3.26
C LEU A 174 7.70 -23.99 3.42
N GLN A 175 7.16 -23.94 4.64
CA GLN A 175 5.73 -23.66 4.86
C GLN A 175 5.43 -22.42 5.72
N GLU A 176 6.38 -21.93 6.51
CA GLU A 176 6.21 -20.75 7.37
C GLU A 176 7.24 -19.66 7.08
N ASN A 177 8.50 -19.92 7.34
CA ASN A 177 9.67 -19.06 7.12
C ASN A 177 9.64 -17.71 7.89
N VAL A 178 10.64 -16.85 7.64
CA VAL A 178 10.77 -15.50 8.21
C VAL A 178 10.22 -14.43 7.27
N PRO A 179 9.87 -13.25 7.79
CA PRO A 179 9.49 -12.11 6.92
C PRO A 179 10.53 -11.86 5.83
N GLY A 180 10.06 -11.67 4.60
CA GLY A 180 10.91 -11.45 3.43
C GLY A 180 11.41 -12.70 2.71
N LYS A 181 11.14 -13.90 3.23
CA LYS A 181 11.44 -15.18 2.56
C LYS A 181 10.17 -15.98 2.30
N PHE A 182 10.05 -16.54 1.09
CA PHE A 182 8.92 -17.42 0.72
C PHE A 182 8.83 -18.62 1.69
N PRO A 183 7.63 -19.04 2.13
CA PRO A 183 6.29 -18.58 1.74
C PRO A 183 5.67 -17.51 2.67
N TYR A 184 6.45 -16.82 3.49
CA TYR A 184 5.93 -15.81 4.40
C TYR A 184 5.23 -14.67 3.63
N ALA A 185 3.91 -14.54 3.76
CA ALA A 185 3.12 -13.63 2.95
C ALA A 185 2.88 -12.24 3.58
N ALA A 186 3.13 -12.07 4.89
CA ALA A 186 2.80 -10.83 5.60
C ALA A 186 3.89 -9.75 5.54
N GLY A 187 5.01 -9.99 4.88
CA GLY A 187 6.09 -9.02 4.73
C GLY A 187 7.12 -9.45 3.69
N ILE A 188 7.65 -8.47 2.96
CA ILE A 188 8.67 -8.65 1.91
C ILE A 188 10.09 -8.31 2.38
N TYR A 189 10.23 -7.78 3.60
CA TYR A 189 11.52 -7.45 4.21
C TYR A 189 11.67 -8.18 5.55
N PRO A 190 12.91 -8.49 5.98
CA PRO A 190 13.17 -9.19 7.24
C PRO A 190 12.59 -8.52 8.47
N PHE A 191 12.53 -7.20 8.47
CA PHE A 191 11.97 -6.39 9.55
C PHE A 191 11.18 -5.21 8.99
N LYS A 192 10.23 -4.69 9.79
CA LYS A 192 9.58 -3.42 9.51
C LYS A 192 10.61 -2.28 9.52
N ARG A 193 10.43 -1.28 8.67
CA ARG A 193 11.30 -0.11 8.63
C ARG A 193 11.27 0.61 9.98
N GLN A 194 12.45 1.05 10.43
CA GLN A 194 12.54 1.90 11.62
C GLN A 194 11.99 3.29 11.32
N GLY A 195 11.24 3.86 12.27
CA GLY A 195 10.65 5.21 12.14
C GLY A 195 9.40 5.29 11.26
N GLU A 196 8.95 4.20 10.65
CA GLU A 196 7.65 4.12 10.01
C GLU A 196 6.69 3.34 10.91
N ASP A 197 5.88 4.07 11.68
CA ASP A 197 4.72 3.43 12.30
C ASP A 197 3.75 3.03 11.18
N PRO A 198 3.39 1.73 11.05
CA PRO A 198 2.45 1.28 10.03
C PRO A 198 1.00 1.70 10.34
N THR A 199 0.77 2.44 11.41
CA THR A 199 -0.57 2.84 11.83
C THR A 199 -1.22 3.69 10.76
N ARG A 200 -2.28 3.17 10.17
CA ARG A 200 -3.11 3.86 9.20
C ARG A 200 -4.24 4.56 9.96
N MET A 201 -4.37 5.86 9.75
CA MET A 201 -5.44 6.64 10.35
C MET A 201 -6.69 6.49 9.48
N PHE A 202 -7.68 5.78 9.98
CA PHE A 202 -8.96 5.62 9.30
C PHE A 202 -9.97 6.59 9.88
N ALA A 203 -10.52 7.48 9.06
CA ALA A 203 -11.57 8.40 9.46
C ALA A 203 -12.49 8.76 8.28
N GLY A 204 -13.72 9.10 8.62
CA GLY A 204 -14.73 9.62 7.70
C GLY A 204 -16.01 9.86 8.47
N GLU A 205 -16.33 11.13 8.68
CA GLU A 205 -17.56 11.58 9.36
C GLU A 205 -17.90 13.02 8.97
N GLY A 206 -19.17 13.29 8.77
CA GLY A 206 -19.68 14.63 8.53
C GLY A 206 -19.17 15.27 7.23
N GLY A 207 -18.96 16.56 7.26
CA GLY A 207 -18.30 17.29 6.19
C GLY A 207 -16.78 17.18 6.22
N PRO A 208 -16.08 17.71 5.18
CA PRO A 208 -14.65 17.61 5.03
C PRO A 208 -13.86 18.21 6.21
N GLU A 209 -14.30 19.33 6.76
CA GLU A 209 -13.63 19.99 7.86
C GLU A 209 -13.65 19.16 9.16
N ARG A 210 -14.76 18.44 9.41
CA ARG A 210 -14.88 17.57 10.58
C ARG A 210 -13.90 16.39 10.49
N THR A 211 -13.83 15.76 9.33
CA THR A 211 -12.88 14.67 9.10
C THR A 211 -11.43 15.16 9.08
N ASN A 212 -11.17 16.36 8.52
CA ASN A 212 -9.85 17.00 8.58
C ASN A 212 -9.38 17.19 10.03
N LYS A 213 -10.24 17.72 10.92
CA LYS A 213 -9.94 17.85 12.34
C LYS A 213 -9.61 16.51 12.99
N ARG A 214 -10.33 15.46 12.63
CA ARG A 214 -10.07 14.12 13.13
C ARG A 214 -8.73 13.56 12.64
N PHE A 215 -8.39 13.75 11.38
CA PHE A 215 -7.08 13.37 10.84
C PHE A 215 -5.93 14.07 11.57
N HIS A 216 -6.02 15.38 11.78
CA HIS A 216 -5.00 16.13 12.52
C HIS A 216 -4.87 15.66 13.96
N TYR A 217 -5.99 15.39 14.64
CA TYR A 217 -5.98 14.85 15.99
C TYR A 217 -5.29 13.50 16.06
N LEU A 218 -5.67 12.55 15.21
CA LEU A 218 -5.12 11.19 15.19
C LEU A 218 -3.64 11.17 14.77
N SER A 219 -3.22 12.07 13.90
CA SER A 219 -1.87 12.10 13.35
C SER A 219 -0.88 12.97 14.11
N SER A 220 -1.31 13.65 15.17
CA SER A 220 -0.55 14.70 15.85
C SER A 220 0.83 14.24 16.34
N SER A 221 0.96 12.99 16.79
CA SER A 221 2.21 12.42 17.30
C SER A 221 2.95 11.53 16.28
N MET A 222 2.42 11.38 15.05
CA MET A 222 2.95 10.43 14.08
C MET A 222 3.83 11.12 13.04
N PRO A 223 5.04 10.57 12.75
CA PRO A 223 5.92 11.13 11.71
C PRO A 223 5.34 10.92 10.31
N ALA A 224 4.70 9.77 10.05
CA ALA A 224 4.06 9.46 8.77
C ALA A 224 2.55 9.72 8.83
N LYS A 225 2.03 10.39 7.80
CA LYS A 225 0.60 10.71 7.65
C LYS A 225 -0.04 9.74 6.66
N ARG A 226 -0.66 8.67 7.17
CA ARG A 226 -1.30 7.62 6.34
C ARG A 226 -2.82 7.73 6.49
N LEU A 227 -3.41 8.61 5.67
CA LEU A 227 -4.81 8.99 5.77
C LEU A 227 -5.67 7.99 4.99
N SER A 228 -6.44 7.17 5.71
CA SER A 228 -7.42 6.27 5.10
C SER A 228 -8.81 6.88 5.24
N THR A 229 -9.40 7.25 4.11
CA THR A 229 -10.65 7.99 4.07
C THR A 229 -11.83 7.04 3.84
N ALA A 230 -12.81 7.06 4.76
CA ALA A 230 -14.13 6.48 4.56
C ALA A 230 -15.06 7.54 4.00
N PHE A 231 -15.69 7.28 2.86
CA PHE A 231 -16.70 8.13 2.28
C PHE A 231 -18.10 7.65 2.68
N ASP A 232 -19.04 8.59 2.81
CA ASP A 232 -20.42 8.26 3.09
C ASP A 232 -21.11 7.60 1.88
N SER A 233 -22.29 7.02 2.09
CA SER A 233 -23.02 6.33 1.02
C SER A 233 -23.45 7.27 -0.10
N VAL A 234 -23.65 8.55 0.18
CA VAL A 234 -24.01 9.55 -0.82
C VAL A 234 -22.85 9.75 -1.79
N THR A 235 -21.65 9.94 -1.27
CA THR A 235 -20.40 10.03 -2.06
C THR A 235 -20.10 8.71 -2.78
N LEU A 236 -20.26 7.55 -2.10
CA LEU A 236 -19.99 6.23 -2.68
C LEU A 236 -20.83 5.92 -3.91
N TYR A 237 -22.06 6.44 -3.97
CA TYR A 237 -22.97 6.26 -5.11
C TYR A 237 -22.98 7.43 -6.10
N GLY A 238 -22.12 8.44 -5.89
CA GLY A 238 -22.02 9.58 -6.80
C GLY A 238 -23.23 10.52 -6.78
N ASN A 239 -23.93 10.57 -5.65
CA ASN A 239 -25.02 11.52 -5.46
C ASN A 239 -24.48 12.80 -4.81
N ASP A 240 -25.16 13.92 -5.11
CA ASP A 240 -24.95 15.17 -4.38
C ASP A 240 -25.76 15.19 -3.08
N PRO A 241 -25.28 15.89 -2.04
CA PRO A 241 -26.05 16.12 -0.83
C PRO A 241 -27.38 16.87 -1.14
N ASP A 242 -28.50 16.35 -0.62
CA ASP A 242 -29.82 16.93 -0.84
C ASP A 242 -30.77 16.56 0.31
N HIS A 243 -31.91 17.17 0.39
CA HIS A 243 -32.99 16.89 1.34
C HIS A 243 -33.93 15.75 0.91
N ARG A 244 -33.58 15.02 -0.14
CA ARG A 244 -34.38 13.87 -0.61
C ARG A 244 -34.40 12.74 0.45
N PRO A 245 -35.56 12.05 0.61
CA PRO A 245 -35.70 11.02 1.64
C PRO A 245 -34.71 9.83 1.51
N ASP A 246 -34.26 9.54 0.29
CA ASP A 246 -33.35 8.43 0.00
C ASP A 246 -31.91 8.69 0.44
N ILE A 247 -31.49 9.96 0.56
CA ILE A 247 -30.14 10.37 0.95
C ILE A 247 -30.08 11.19 2.24
N TYR A 248 -31.18 11.85 2.61
CA TYR A 248 -31.25 12.61 3.85
C TYR A 248 -30.98 11.70 5.07
N GLY A 249 -30.11 12.13 5.97
CA GLY A 249 -29.67 11.33 7.12
C GLY A 249 -28.53 10.35 6.82
N LYS A 250 -28.15 10.19 5.54
CA LYS A 250 -26.96 9.41 5.15
C LYS A 250 -25.74 10.30 4.90
N ILE A 251 -25.97 11.61 4.71
CA ILE A 251 -24.91 12.60 4.44
C ILE A 251 -24.00 12.72 5.67
N GLY A 252 -22.72 12.43 5.48
CA GLY A 252 -21.72 12.45 6.54
C GLY A 252 -21.89 11.35 7.60
N ASN A 253 -22.76 10.37 7.38
CA ASN A 253 -22.96 9.24 8.26
C ASN A 253 -22.12 8.05 7.79
N ALA A 254 -21.35 7.43 8.72
CA ALA A 254 -20.41 6.34 8.45
C ALA A 254 -19.36 6.64 7.36
N GLY A 255 -19.07 7.91 7.11
CA GLY A 255 -18.11 8.38 6.13
C GLY A 255 -18.18 9.89 5.95
N VAL A 256 -17.20 10.48 5.27
CA VAL A 256 -17.17 11.90 4.93
C VAL A 256 -17.93 12.14 3.64
N SER A 257 -18.73 13.22 3.60
CA SER A 257 -19.41 13.67 2.39
C SER A 257 -18.47 14.57 1.59
N ILE A 258 -18.19 14.19 0.35
CA ILE A 258 -17.35 14.92 -0.61
C ILE A 258 -18.08 14.99 -1.95
N CYS A 259 -18.45 16.17 -2.38
CA CYS A 259 -19.16 16.37 -3.64
C CYS A 259 -18.43 17.24 -4.66
N CYS A 260 -17.38 17.94 -4.26
CA CYS A 260 -16.60 18.79 -5.14
C CYS A 260 -15.11 18.81 -4.79
N LEU A 261 -14.29 19.43 -5.66
CA LEU A 261 -12.85 19.57 -5.45
C LEU A 261 -12.52 20.35 -4.17
N ASP A 262 -13.28 21.38 -3.84
CA ASP A 262 -13.02 22.17 -2.64
C ASP A 262 -13.22 21.37 -1.34
N ASP A 263 -14.14 20.42 -1.35
CA ASP A 263 -14.29 19.50 -0.21
C ASP A 263 -13.05 18.62 -0.03
N ALA A 264 -12.46 18.13 -1.13
CA ALA A 264 -11.21 17.38 -1.07
C ALA A 264 -10.03 18.26 -0.59
N LYS A 265 -9.95 19.52 -1.02
CA LYS A 265 -8.96 20.48 -0.53
C LYS A 265 -9.09 20.72 0.96
N LYS A 266 -10.31 20.92 1.46
CA LYS A 266 -10.58 21.10 2.89
C LYS A 266 -10.28 19.82 3.69
N LEU A 267 -10.65 18.65 3.16
CA LEU A 267 -10.42 17.35 3.79
C LEU A 267 -8.94 17.10 4.06
N TYR A 268 -8.08 17.40 3.10
CA TYR A 268 -6.64 17.17 3.19
C TYR A 268 -5.82 18.43 3.52
N SER A 269 -6.47 19.52 3.91
CA SER A 269 -5.78 20.76 4.29
C SER A 269 -4.78 20.54 5.43
N GLY A 270 -3.59 21.16 5.29
CA GLY A 270 -2.50 21.06 6.27
C GLY A 270 -1.71 19.75 6.19
N PHE A 271 -2.02 18.88 5.23
CA PHE A 271 -1.22 17.69 4.90
C PHE A 271 -0.62 17.88 3.51
N ASP A 272 0.68 18.05 3.41
CA ASP A 272 1.37 18.07 2.11
C ASP A 272 1.24 16.70 1.44
N LEU A 273 0.37 16.62 0.41
CA LEU A 273 0.03 15.38 -0.30
C LEU A 273 1.16 14.86 -1.19
N ALA A 274 2.13 15.71 -1.54
CA ALA A 274 3.31 15.33 -2.30
C ALA A 274 4.48 14.90 -1.39
N HIS A 275 4.40 15.13 -0.08
CA HIS A 275 5.46 14.77 0.84
C HIS A 275 5.63 13.25 0.96
N LYS A 276 6.89 12.77 0.98
CA LYS A 276 7.24 11.34 1.01
C LYS A 276 6.65 10.54 2.18
N MET A 277 6.33 11.21 3.28
CA MET A 277 5.74 10.59 4.48
C MET A 277 4.21 10.68 4.51
N THR A 278 3.58 11.27 3.49
CA THR A 278 2.13 11.36 3.35
C THR A 278 1.63 10.35 2.33
N SER A 279 0.54 9.66 2.64
CA SER A 279 -0.17 8.81 1.70
C SER A 279 -1.67 8.81 2.02
N VAL A 280 -2.50 8.71 0.97
CA VAL A 280 -3.95 8.68 1.09
C VAL A 280 -4.47 7.36 0.57
N SER A 281 -5.43 6.77 1.29
CA SER A 281 -6.15 5.58 0.85
C SER A 281 -7.64 5.93 0.79
N MET A 282 -8.26 5.69 -0.35
CA MET A 282 -9.66 6.02 -0.62
C MET A 282 -10.42 4.74 -0.91
N THR A 283 -11.39 4.41 -0.05
CA THR A 283 -12.36 3.34 -0.30
C THR A 283 -13.59 3.97 -0.94
N ILE A 284 -13.79 3.71 -2.22
CA ILE A 284 -14.80 4.39 -3.07
C ILE A 284 -15.28 3.42 -4.14
N ASN A 285 -16.50 3.61 -4.64
CA ASN A 285 -17.11 2.75 -5.66
C ASN A 285 -17.12 3.42 -7.05
N GLY A 286 -18.28 3.50 -7.69
CA GLY A 286 -18.42 4.08 -9.04
C GLY A 286 -17.75 5.44 -9.26
N PRO A 287 -17.82 6.41 -8.33
CA PRO A 287 -17.15 7.71 -8.47
C PRO A 287 -15.63 7.69 -8.25
N ALA A 288 -14.99 6.55 -8.14
CA ALA A 288 -13.54 6.44 -7.91
C ALA A 288 -12.67 7.32 -8.83
N PRO A 289 -12.92 7.42 -10.15
CA PRO A 289 -12.16 8.32 -11.02
C PRO A 289 -12.30 9.79 -10.65
N MET A 290 -13.51 10.22 -10.20
CA MET A 290 -13.76 11.60 -9.80
C MET A 290 -13.03 11.94 -8.51
N LEU A 291 -13.11 11.08 -7.49
CA LEU A 291 -12.42 11.29 -6.21
C LEU A 291 -10.90 11.25 -6.38
N LEU A 292 -10.39 10.37 -7.24
CA LEU A 292 -8.97 10.37 -7.61
C LEU A 292 -8.58 11.68 -8.29
N GLY A 293 -9.43 12.18 -9.19
CA GLY A 293 -9.25 13.49 -9.84
C GLY A 293 -9.22 14.63 -8.82
N TYR A 294 -10.13 14.64 -7.85
CA TYR A 294 -10.13 15.63 -6.77
C TYR A 294 -8.87 15.56 -5.92
N PHE A 295 -8.43 14.36 -5.54
CA PHE A 295 -7.18 14.16 -4.79
C PHE A 295 -5.96 14.68 -5.53
N MET A 296 -5.82 14.33 -6.82
CA MET A 296 -4.70 14.78 -7.64
C MET A 296 -4.70 16.31 -7.81
N ASN A 297 -5.86 16.91 -8.08
CA ASN A 297 -5.97 18.36 -8.22
C ASN A 297 -5.75 19.08 -6.88
N ALA A 298 -6.24 18.55 -5.76
CA ALA A 298 -5.95 19.11 -4.44
C ALA A 298 -4.43 19.11 -4.16
N ALA A 299 -3.73 18.02 -4.50
CA ALA A 299 -2.27 17.94 -4.35
C ALA A 299 -1.55 18.97 -5.25
N ILE A 300 -1.96 19.09 -6.51
CA ILE A 300 -1.37 20.08 -7.44
C ILE A 300 -1.56 21.50 -6.90
N ASP A 301 -2.75 21.82 -6.43
CA ASP A 301 -3.07 23.16 -5.91
C ASP A 301 -2.30 23.46 -4.60
N GLN A 302 -2.05 22.45 -3.76
CA GLN A 302 -1.15 22.60 -2.61
C GLN A 302 0.28 22.94 -3.03
N GLN A 303 0.80 22.28 -4.07
CA GLN A 303 2.15 22.58 -4.57
C GLN A 303 2.19 23.96 -5.28
N CYS A 304 1.11 24.37 -5.94
CA CYS A 304 0.98 25.74 -6.43
C CYS A 304 1.00 26.76 -5.28
N GLU A 305 0.29 26.49 -4.19
CA GLU A 305 0.30 27.34 -3.00
C GLU A 305 1.68 27.44 -2.35
N ILE A 306 2.42 26.33 -2.24
CA ILE A 306 3.80 26.31 -1.75
C ILE A 306 4.68 27.18 -2.67
N TYR A 307 4.60 26.99 -3.97
CA TYR A 307 5.34 27.78 -4.96
C TYR A 307 5.05 29.27 -4.83
N ILE A 308 3.78 29.65 -4.67
CA ILE A 308 3.35 31.06 -4.50
C ILE A 308 4.03 31.67 -3.25
N LYS A 309 4.02 30.95 -2.12
CA LYS A 309 4.64 31.40 -0.87
C LYS A 309 6.17 31.50 -0.98
N GLU A 310 6.81 30.49 -1.55
CA GLU A 310 8.28 30.47 -1.71
C GLU A 310 8.81 31.56 -2.65
N ASN A 311 8.01 32.02 -3.59
CA ASN A 311 8.39 33.07 -4.54
C ASN A 311 7.82 34.46 -4.20
N GLY A 312 7.15 34.62 -3.03
CA GLY A 312 6.62 35.91 -2.59
C GLY A 312 5.50 36.47 -3.46
N LEU A 313 4.70 35.60 -4.07
CA LEU A 313 3.65 35.96 -5.04
C LEU A 313 2.26 36.13 -4.36
N GLU A 314 2.16 35.99 -3.06
CA GLU A 314 0.91 35.95 -2.32
C GLU A 314 0.03 37.16 -2.64
N GLN A 315 0.58 38.38 -2.61
CA GLN A 315 -0.18 39.60 -2.84
C GLN A 315 -0.72 39.70 -4.27
N GLU A 316 0.10 39.27 -5.25
CA GLU A 316 -0.31 39.22 -6.66
C GLU A 316 -1.46 38.23 -6.87
N VAL A 317 -1.29 37.02 -6.31
CA VAL A 317 -2.28 35.96 -6.41
C VAL A 317 -3.57 36.31 -5.68
N GLU A 318 -3.50 36.92 -4.50
CA GLU A 318 -4.67 37.40 -3.77
C GLU A 318 -5.48 38.40 -4.59
N ASN A 319 -4.81 39.33 -5.30
CA ASN A 319 -5.48 40.27 -6.20
C ASN A 319 -6.15 39.53 -7.39
N LYS A 320 -5.48 38.54 -7.98
CA LYS A 320 -6.10 37.72 -9.06
C LYS A 320 -7.33 36.96 -8.56
N ILE A 321 -7.27 36.39 -7.36
CA ILE A 321 -8.41 35.71 -6.72
C ILE A 321 -9.58 36.67 -6.51
N LYS A 322 -9.35 37.87 -5.99
CA LYS A 322 -10.38 38.89 -5.81
C LYS A 322 -11.05 39.28 -7.14
N VAL A 323 -10.23 39.46 -8.19
CA VAL A 323 -10.76 39.79 -9.55
C VAL A 323 -11.58 38.61 -10.08
N TYR A 324 -11.12 37.37 -9.91
CA TYR A 324 -11.79 36.17 -10.38
C TYR A 324 -13.20 36.02 -9.79
N PHE A 325 -13.33 36.14 -8.46
CA PHE A 325 -14.63 36.02 -7.79
C PHE A 325 -15.55 37.24 -8.04
N LYS A 326 -15.00 38.44 -8.09
CA LYS A 326 -15.75 39.66 -8.45
C LYS A 326 -16.37 39.55 -9.85
N ALA A 327 -15.63 39.02 -10.83
CA ALA A 327 -16.14 38.84 -12.20
C ALA A 327 -17.30 37.84 -12.29
N ARG A 328 -17.37 36.89 -11.33
CA ARG A 328 -18.42 35.87 -11.22
C ARG A 328 -19.56 36.24 -10.30
N ASN A 329 -19.44 37.37 -9.62
CA ASN A 329 -20.40 37.81 -8.60
C ASN A 329 -20.64 36.73 -7.52
N THR A 330 -19.56 36.07 -7.11
CA THR A 330 -19.54 35.01 -6.08
C THR A 330 -18.49 35.32 -5.01
N GLU A 331 -18.64 34.72 -3.85
CA GLU A 331 -17.61 34.76 -2.80
C GLU A 331 -16.71 33.59 -2.88
N GLN A 332 -15.45 33.77 -2.47
CA GLN A 332 -14.51 32.65 -2.33
C GLN A 332 -14.98 31.70 -1.23
N PRO A 333 -15.07 30.39 -1.49
CA PRO A 333 -15.35 29.40 -0.47
C PRO A 333 -14.34 29.44 0.67
N LYS A 334 -14.78 29.09 1.89
CA LYS A 334 -13.97 29.12 3.10
C LYS A 334 -13.99 27.76 3.81
N TYR A 335 -12.99 27.53 4.61
CA TYR A 335 -12.98 26.43 5.58
C TYR A 335 -13.92 26.81 6.73
N ASN A 336 -14.84 25.92 7.11
CA ASN A 336 -15.81 26.19 8.15
C ASN A 336 -15.25 25.92 9.56
N GLY A 337 -15.22 26.96 10.36
CA GLY A 337 -14.71 26.90 11.74
C GLY A 337 -13.21 27.07 11.85
N GLU A 338 -12.67 26.85 13.04
CA GLU A 338 -11.27 27.00 13.33
C GLU A 338 -10.44 25.84 12.79
N LEU A 339 -9.23 26.14 12.32
CA LEU A 339 -8.25 25.13 11.90
C LEU A 339 -7.78 24.34 13.12
N PRO A 340 -7.66 23.01 12.99
CA PRO A 340 -7.16 22.19 14.07
C PRO A 340 -5.67 22.43 14.32
N LYS A 341 -5.21 22.11 15.53
CA LYS A 341 -3.79 22.17 15.86
C LYS A 341 -2.97 21.31 14.87
N GLY A 342 -1.95 21.92 14.29
CA GLY A 342 -1.09 21.25 13.29
C GLY A 342 -1.56 21.45 11.84
N ASN A 343 -2.66 22.13 11.60
CA ASN A 343 -3.07 22.57 10.27
C ASN A 343 -2.62 24.03 10.06
N ASP A 344 -1.73 24.24 9.12
CA ASP A 344 -1.20 25.55 8.72
C ASP A 344 -2.02 26.23 7.59
N GLY A 345 -3.12 25.61 7.18
CA GLY A 345 -3.99 26.11 6.11
C GLY A 345 -3.52 25.75 4.69
N LEU A 346 -2.50 24.92 4.52
CA LEU A 346 -2.07 24.47 3.20
C LEU A 346 -3.24 23.84 2.42
N GLY A 347 -3.44 24.27 1.17
CA GLY A 347 -4.52 23.83 0.30
C GLY A 347 -5.80 24.66 0.39
N LEU A 348 -5.84 25.73 1.20
CA LEU A 348 -7.01 26.58 1.37
C LEU A 348 -6.95 27.91 0.59
N MET A 349 -5.76 28.34 0.16
CA MET A 349 -5.59 29.58 -0.59
C MET A 349 -6.39 29.57 -1.90
N LEU A 350 -6.43 28.44 -2.57
CA LEU A 350 -7.06 28.25 -3.88
C LEU A 350 -8.44 27.58 -3.81
N LEU A 351 -9.23 27.82 -2.73
CA LEU A 351 -10.61 27.35 -2.71
C LEU A 351 -11.44 28.09 -3.76
N GLY A 352 -12.27 27.35 -4.50
CA GLY A 352 -13.14 27.83 -5.59
C GLY A 352 -12.43 28.10 -6.92
N LEU A 353 -11.12 27.86 -7.01
CA LEU A 353 -10.36 27.97 -8.26
C LEU A 353 -9.15 27.03 -8.20
N THR A 354 -8.42 26.92 -9.29
CA THR A 354 -7.26 26.06 -9.45
C THR A 354 -5.99 26.84 -9.81
N GLY A 355 -4.82 26.28 -9.59
CA GLY A 355 -3.52 26.96 -9.78
C GLY A 355 -3.30 27.51 -11.18
N ASP A 356 -3.89 26.90 -12.22
CA ASP A 356 -3.83 27.37 -13.60
C ASP A 356 -4.53 28.72 -13.85
N LYS A 357 -5.38 29.17 -12.93
CA LYS A 357 -6.06 30.48 -13.00
C LYS A 357 -5.20 31.61 -12.45
N VAL A 358 -4.18 31.30 -11.68
CA VAL A 358 -3.38 32.31 -10.96
C VAL A 358 -1.89 32.28 -11.36
N LEU A 359 -1.37 31.14 -11.81
CA LEU A 359 0.01 30.97 -12.28
C LEU A 359 0.08 30.98 -13.81
N SER A 360 1.28 31.19 -14.37
CA SER A 360 1.51 31.05 -15.81
C SER A 360 1.38 29.58 -16.22
N ALA A 361 1.00 29.36 -17.48
CA ALA A 361 0.79 28.01 -18.03
C ALA A 361 2.03 27.09 -17.87
N ASP A 362 3.22 27.62 -18.10
CA ASP A 362 4.48 26.87 -18.00
C ASP A 362 4.80 26.47 -16.57
N VAL A 363 4.64 27.39 -15.61
CA VAL A 363 4.85 27.13 -14.19
C VAL A 363 3.85 26.10 -13.68
N TYR A 364 2.57 26.26 -14.00
CA TYR A 364 1.54 25.30 -13.61
C TYR A 364 1.81 23.91 -14.21
N ALA A 365 2.16 23.82 -15.50
CA ALA A 365 2.45 22.55 -16.16
C ALA A 365 3.62 21.81 -15.48
N LYS A 366 4.67 22.53 -15.11
CA LYS A 366 5.83 21.98 -14.39
C LYS A 366 5.42 21.45 -13.02
N ILE A 367 4.74 22.26 -12.20
CA ILE A 367 4.27 21.86 -10.87
C ILE A 367 3.37 20.63 -10.97
N LYS A 368 2.43 20.62 -11.91
CA LYS A 368 1.53 19.49 -12.15
C LYS A 368 2.32 18.20 -12.47
N ALA A 369 3.28 18.27 -13.39
CA ALA A 369 4.06 17.10 -13.79
C ALA A 369 4.87 16.54 -12.61
N GLU A 370 5.53 17.38 -11.84
CA GLU A 370 6.30 16.98 -10.66
C GLU A 370 5.42 16.40 -9.58
N THR A 371 4.30 17.05 -9.24
CA THR A 371 3.35 16.61 -8.20
C THR A 371 2.81 15.22 -8.50
N LEU A 372 2.38 14.96 -9.74
CA LEU A 372 1.79 13.66 -10.12
C LEU A 372 2.78 12.49 -10.00
N THR A 373 4.08 12.74 -9.97
CA THR A 373 5.09 11.70 -9.72
C THR A 373 5.36 11.48 -8.23
N GLN A 374 4.93 12.39 -7.37
CA GLN A 374 5.24 12.37 -5.93
C GLN A 374 4.07 11.89 -5.07
N VAL A 375 2.82 12.14 -5.47
CA VAL A 375 1.64 11.72 -4.73
C VAL A 375 1.60 10.21 -4.52
N ARG A 376 1.13 9.79 -3.35
CA ARG A 376 1.08 8.38 -2.95
C ARG A 376 -0.28 8.04 -2.38
N GLY A 377 -0.79 6.91 -2.80
CA GLY A 377 -2.07 6.45 -2.29
C GLY A 377 -2.59 5.22 -2.99
N THR A 378 -3.75 4.79 -2.54
CA THR A 378 -4.51 3.70 -3.16
C THR A 378 -5.96 4.14 -3.32
N VAL A 379 -6.57 3.73 -4.42
CA VAL A 379 -8.01 3.80 -4.64
C VAL A 379 -8.52 2.37 -4.66
N GLN A 380 -9.44 2.06 -3.77
CA GLN A 380 -10.02 0.73 -3.62
C GLN A 380 -11.50 0.86 -3.98
N ALA A 381 -11.86 0.33 -5.14
CA ALA A 381 -13.24 0.28 -5.58
C ALA A 381 -13.74 -1.16 -5.48
N ASP A 382 -14.81 -1.37 -4.73
CA ASP A 382 -15.58 -2.61 -4.77
C ASP A 382 -16.54 -2.53 -5.98
N ILE A 383 -16.46 -3.55 -6.83
CA ILE A 383 -17.29 -3.67 -8.04
C ILE A 383 -18.42 -4.66 -7.79
#